data_b08188a309d52c0b932fae989263a6b9
#
_entry.id   b08188a309d52c0b932fae989263a6b9
#
_cell.length_a   1.000
_cell.length_b   1.000
_cell.length_c   1.000
_cell.angle_alpha   90.00
_cell.angle_beta   90.00
_cell.angle_gamma   90.00
#
_symmetry.space_group_name_H-M   'P 1'
#
loop_
_entity.id
_entity.type
_entity.pdbx_description
1 polymer ?
#
loop_
_entity_poly.entity_id
_entity_poly.type
_entity_poly.pdbx_seq_one_letter_code
_entity_poly.pdbx_strand_id
1 'polypeptide(L)'
;MQPNIIFIMSDDHASRAISAYGGGINHTPNIDRLAIEGLLHSRVYVTNSICTPSRAAILTGTHNHVNSVTTLDTFIDNSWPNVAKELQKGGYYTAIFGKWHLGEGDKHEPTGFDEWDILPGQGEYWDPAFINHKGMREIQGYATDIITDMSVEFIERNKNQPFFLMCHHKAPHRSWEYHPRHKNIHAPGTIP
;
A
#
# COMPACT_ATOMS: atom_id res chain seq x y z
N MET A 1 -14.58 22.70 1.03
CA MET A 1 -14.70 21.42 0.30
C MET A 1 -13.58 20.52 0.81
N GLN A 2 -13.88 19.32 1.28
CA GLN A 2 -12.86 18.36 1.76
C GLN A 2 -12.18 17.72 0.54
N PRO A 3 -10.83 17.68 0.47
CA PRO A 3 -10.12 17.04 -0.64
C PRO A 3 -10.21 15.51 -0.56
N ASN A 4 -10.17 14.85 -1.70
CA ASN A 4 -9.94 13.42 -1.75
C ASN A 4 -8.49 13.11 -1.35
N ILE A 5 -8.28 12.02 -0.63
CA ILE A 5 -6.96 11.61 -0.14
C ILE A 5 -6.65 10.21 -0.66
N ILE A 6 -5.56 10.08 -1.40
CA ILE A 6 -5.07 8.80 -1.90
C ILE A 6 -3.65 8.60 -1.37
N PHE A 7 -3.45 7.50 -0.64
CA PHE A 7 -2.15 7.08 -0.14
C PHE A 7 -1.72 5.80 -0.89
N ILE A 8 -0.70 5.93 -1.72
CA ILE A 8 -0.14 4.81 -2.49
C ILE A 8 1.18 4.38 -1.86
N MET A 9 1.31 3.10 -1.56
CA MET A 9 2.52 2.54 -0.96
C MET A 9 3.00 1.32 -1.75
N SER A 10 4.28 1.28 -2.06
CA SER A 10 5.02 0.12 -2.54
C SER A 10 5.86 -0.48 -1.42
N ASP A 11 6.19 -1.78 -1.51
CA ASP A 11 6.93 -2.51 -0.48
C ASP A 11 8.36 -2.81 -0.94
N ASP A 12 9.33 -2.49 -0.10
CA ASP A 12 10.78 -2.63 -0.39
C ASP A 12 11.25 -1.88 -1.64
N HIS A 13 10.67 -0.71 -1.92
CA HIS A 13 10.98 0.08 -3.11
C HIS A 13 12.11 1.06 -2.84
N ALA A 14 13.29 0.77 -3.37
CA ALA A 14 14.45 1.66 -3.24
C ALA A 14 14.25 2.98 -4.00
N SER A 15 14.61 4.11 -3.41
CA SER A 15 14.52 5.43 -4.06
C SER A 15 15.28 5.50 -5.37
N ARG A 16 16.43 4.82 -5.48
CA ARG A 16 17.22 4.73 -6.72
C ARG A 16 16.51 4.05 -7.89
N ALA A 17 15.47 3.26 -7.61
CA ALA A 17 14.64 2.63 -8.64
C ALA A 17 13.56 3.57 -9.20
N ILE A 18 13.42 4.77 -8.65
CA ILE A 18 12.48 5.81 -9.09
C ILE A 18 13.28 6.91 -9.78
N SER A 19 12.97 7.20 -11.05
CA SER A 19 13.77 8.14 -11.87
C SER A 19 13.78 9.57 -11.32
N ALA A 20 12.72 10.04 -10.67
CA ALA A 20 12.67 11.35 -10.05
C ALA A 20 13.76 11.59 -8.98
N TYR A 21 14.29 10.52 -8.37
CA TYR A 21 15.40 10.60 -7.41
C TYR A 21 16.80 10.51 -8.06
N GLY A 22 16.88 10.48 -9.40
CA GLY A 22 18.15 10.56 -10.14
C GLY A 22 18.94 9.24 -10.20
N GLY A 23 18.34 8.10 -9.87
CA GLY A 23 19.02 6.80 -9.85
C GLY A 23 19.43 6.26 -11.23
N GLY A 24 18.77 6.69 -12.31
CA GLY A 24 19.12 6.37 -13.69
C GLY A 24 18.93 4.90 -14.10
N ILE A 25 18.35 4.07 -13.23
CA ILE A 25 18.16 2.63 -13.49
C ILE A 25 16.84 2.39 -14.24
N ASN A 26 15.76 2.98 -13.78
CA ASN A 26 14.44 2.84 -14.36
C ASN A 26 13.93 4.17 -14.91
N HIS A 27 12.93 4.07 -15.78
CA HIS A 27 12.12 5.20 -16.22
C HIS A 27 10.71 5.06 -15.63
N THR A 28 10.34 5.97 -14.72
CA THR A 28 9.08 5.94 -13.95
C THR A 28 8.24 7.19 -14.21
N PRO A 29 7.77 7.43 -15.47
CA PRO A 29 7.24 8.72 -15.89
C PRO A 29 5.98 9.16 -15.11
N ASN A 30 5.15 8.21 -14.70
CA ASN A 30 3.93 8.53 -13.95
C ASN A 30 4.22 8.90 -12.49
N ILE A 31 5.23 8.28 -11.87
CA ILE A 31 5.69 8.68 -10.53
C ILE A 31 6.42 10.02 -10.60
N ASP A 32 7.26 10.22 -11.63
CA ASP A 32 7.98 11.47 -11.86
C ASP A 32 7.03 12.65 -12.08
N ARG A 33 5.88 12.41 -12.73
CA ARG A 33 4.85 13.43 -12.88
C ARG A 33 4.32 13.92 -11.53
N LEU A 34 4.13 13.02 -10.55
CA LEU A 34 3.73 13.42 -9.19
C LEU A 34 4.79 14.31 -8.54
N ALA A 35 6.07 14.04 -8.78
CA ALA A 35 7.16 14.87 -8.27
C ALA A 35 7.21 16.26 -8.95
N ILE A 36 6.87 16.34 -10.23
CA ILE A 36 6.88 17.59 -11.02
C ILE A 36 5.66 18.46 -10.67
N GLU A 37 4.47 17.85 -10.56
CA GLU A 37 3.22 18.55 -10.32
C GLU A 37 2.94 18.80 -8.83
N GLY A 38 3.68 18.14 -7.94
CA GLY A 38 3.52 18.20 -6.50
C GLY A 38 4.80 18.52 -5.75
N LEU A 39 5.15 17.71 -4.76
CA LEU A 39 6.31 17.89 -3.91
C LEU A 39 7.14 16.60 -3.81
N LEU A 40 8.42 16.69 -4.14
CA LEU A 40 9.39 15.62 -3.95
C LEU A 40 10.14 15.78 -2.62
N HIS A 41 9.95 14.84 -1.70
CA HIS A 41 10.68 14.81 -0.45
C HIS A 41 12.00 14.04 -0.60
N SER A 42 13.13 14.73 -0.45
CA SER A 42 14.47 14.14 -0.54
C SER A 42 14.98 13.57 0.79
N ARG A 43 14.33 13.91 1.91
CA ARG A 43 14.70 13.47 3.26
C ARG A 43 13.47 13.08 4.04
N VAL A 44 13.17 11.78 4.05
CA VAL A 44 12.07 11.20 4.81
C VAL A 44 12.65 10.14 5.74
N TYR A 45 12.21 10.11 6.97
CA TYR A 45 12.66 9.16 7.98
C TYR A 45 11.50 8.27 8.40
N VAL A 46 11.78 7.00 8.59
CA VAL A 46 10.82 6.02 9.07
C VAL A 46 11.11 5.67 10.53
N THR A 47 10.07 5.36 11.30
CA THR A 47 10.21 4.96 12.70
C THR A 47 10.76 3.54 12.85
N ASN A 48 10.48 2.69 11.86
CA ASN A 48 10.97 1.32 11.75
C ASN A 48 10.93 0.92 10.27
N SER A 49 12.02 0.37 9.76
CA SER A 49 12.18 0.08 8.32
C SER A 49 11.78 -1.35 7.92
N ILE A 50 10.97 -2.04 8.73
CA ILE A 50 10.45 -3.38 8.42
C ILE A 50 8.93 -3.35 8.26
N CYS A 51 8.37 -4.20 7.40
CA CYS A 51 6.99 -4.15 6.89
C CYS A 51 5.92 -3.91 7.95
N THR A 52 5.69 -4.87 8.85
CA THR A 52 4.62 -4.83 9.85
C THR A 52 4.72 -3.63 10.79
N PRO A 53 5.88 -3.35 11.41
CA PRO A 53 6.04 -2.17 12.26
C PRO A 53 5.87 -0.84 11.50
N SER A 54 6.40 -0.74 10.28
CA SER A 54 6.26 0.46 9.46
C SER A 54 4.79 0.75 9.14
N ARG A 55 4.05 -0.28 8.73
CA ARG A 55 2.61 -0.18 8.41
C ARG A 55 1.78 0.23 9.63
N ALA A 56 2.08 -0.35 10.80
CA ALA A 56 1.44 0.04 12.06
C ALA A 56 1.73 1.50 12.42
N ALA A 57 2.97 1.97 12.27
CA ALA A 57 3.33 3.35 12.54
C ALA A 57 2.64 4.34 11.58
N ILE A 58 2.56 4.02 10.29
CA ILE A 58 1.85 4.82 9.27
C ILE A 58 0.36 4.91 9.61
N LEU A 59 -0.25 3.77 9.93
CA LEU A 59 -1.69 3.70 10.22
C LEU A 59 -2.09 4.43 11.50
N THR A 60 -1.29 4.27 12.57
CA THR A 60 -1.62 4.80 13.91
C THR A 60 -1.02 6.17 14.21
N GLY A 61 -0.04 6.62 13.42
CA GLY A 61 0.71 7.86 13.70
C GLY A 61 1.58 7.78 14.95
N THR A 62 1.89 6.56 15.46
CA THR A 62 2.63 6.35 16.70
C THR A 62 3.89 5.53 16.50
N HIS A 63 4.89 5.73 17.36
CA HIS A 63 6.08 4.87 17.39
C HIS A 63 5.73 3.45 17.83
N ASN A 64 6.49 2.47 17.35
CA ASN A 64 6.20 1.04 17.55
C ASN A 64 6.21 0.58 19.00
N HIS A 65 6.98 1.21 19.89
CA HIS A 65 6.93 0.92 21.33
C HIS A 65 5.63 1.41 21.99
N VAL A 66 4.89 2.31 21.34
CA VAL A 66 3.58 2.79 21.80
C VAL A 66 2.47 1.88 21.27
N ASN A 67 2.45 1.58 19.96
CA ASN A 67 1.42 0.71 19.38
C ASN A 67 1.69 -0.79 19.55
N SER A 68 2.80 -1.16 20.18
CA SER A 68 3.22 -2.54 20.49
C SER A 68 3.53 -3.42 19.28
N VAL A 69 3.55 -2.86 18.06
CA VAL A 69 3.90 -3.61 16.85
C VAL A 69 5.38 -3.40 16.54
N THR A 70 6.25 -4.23 17.09
CA THR A 70 7.71 -4.02 17.10
C THR A 70 8.47 -4.95 16.17
N THR A 71 7.89 -6.08 15.75
CA THR A 71 8.49 -7.10 14.88
C THR A 71 7.53 -7.55 13.79
N LEU A 72 7.99 -8.44 12.90
CA LEU A 72 7.12 -9.05 11.88
C LEU A 72 6.04 -9.97 12.48
N ASP A 73 6.28 -10.48 13.68
CA ASP A 73 5.41 -11.45 14.37
C ASP A 73 4.50 -10.78 15.41
N THR A 74 4.53 -9.44 15.48
CA THR A 74 3.63 -8.67 16.36
C THR A 74 2.57 -7.97 15.51
N PHE A 75 1.31 -8.16 15.84
CA PHE A 75 0.19 -7.69 15.04
C PHE A 75 -0.53 -6.52 15.71
N ILE A 76 -1.22 -5.74 14.88
CA ILE A 76 -1.98 -4.59 15.39
C ILE A 76 -3.21 -5.09 16.18
N ASP A 77 -3.49 -4.45 17.30
CA ASP A 77 -4.81 -4.54 17.91
C ASP A 77 -5.72 -3.52 17.19
N ASN A 78 -6.76 -4.01 16.55
CA ASN A 78 -7.66 -3.18 15.75
C ASN A 78 -8.52 -2.21 16.58
N SER A 79 -8.47 -2.25 17.91
CA SER A 79 -9.05 -1.24 18.79
C SER A 79 -8.28 0.09 18.77
N TRP A 80 -7.01 0.08 18.37
CA TRP A 80 -6.19 1.29 18.30
C TRP A 80 -6.83 2.38 17.42
N PRO A 81 -6.72 3.65 17.84
CA PRO A 81 -7.01 4.79 16.98
C PRO A 81 -6.11 4.74 15.74
N ASN A 82 -6.67 5.06 14.58
CA ASN A 82 -5.92 5.10 13.33
C ASN A 82 -6.47 6.18 12.39
N VAL A 83 -5.67 6.53 11.39
CA VAL A 83 -6.00 7.60 10.44
C VAL A 83 -7.32 7.37 9.71
N ALA A 84 -7.65 6.12 9.36
CA ALA A 84 -8.89 5.80 8.66
C ALA A 84 -10.12 6.03 9.55
N LYS A 85 -10.07 5.60 10.83
CA LYS A 85 -11.13 5.87 11.80
C LYS A 85 -11.38 7.36 12.00
N GLU A 86 -10.31 8.17 12.06
CA GLU A 86 -10.45 9.61 12.26
C GLU A 86 -11.02 10.30 11.02
N LEU A 87 -10.58 9.88 9.83
CA LEU A 87 -11.13 10.40 8.58
C LEU A 87 -12.60 9.97 8.38
N GLN A 88 -12.95 8.74 8.73
CA GLN A 88 -14.33 8.25 8.70
C GLN A 88 -15.24 9.08 9.62
N LYS A 89 -14.79 9.41 10.84
CA LYS A 89 -15.49 10.35 11.75
C LYS A 89 -15.62 11.75 11.12
N GLY A 90 -14.65 12.15 10.31
CA GLY A 90 -14.67 13.40 9.54
C GLY A 90 -15.56 13.38 8.30
N GLY A 91 -16.26 12.28 8.03
CA GLY A 91 -17.20 12.16 6.91
C GLY A 91 -16.55 11.67 5.60
N TYR A 92 -15.35 11.13 5.65
CA TYR A 92 -14.72 10.48 4.50
C TYR A 92 -15.25 9.05 4.33
N TYR A 93 -15.48 8.66 3.09
CA TYR A 93 -15.68 7.25 2.72
C TYR A 93 -14.31 6.60 2.53
N THR A 94 -14.05 5.52 3.25
CA THR A 94 -12.67 5.04 3.46
C THR A 94 -12.44 3.66 2.86
N ALA A 95 -11.29 3.43 2.21
CA ALA A 95 -10.96 2.11 1.69
C ALA A 95 -9.47 1.77 1.81
N ILE A 96 -9.18 0.47 1.86
CA ILE A 96 -7.82 -0.08 1.71
C ILE A 96 -7.84 -1.33 0.82
N PHE A 97 -6.92 -1.36 -0.15
CA PHE A 97 -6.72 -2.51 -1.04
C PHE A 97 -5.26 -2.92 -1.08
N GLY A 98 -5.03 -4.26 -1.04
CA GLY A 98 -3.73 -4.86 -1.19
C GLY A 98 -3.05 -5.27 0.12
N LYS A 99 -1.74 -5.07 0.23
CA LYS A 99 -0.96 -5.60 1.36
C LYS A 99 -1.30 -4.91 2.69
N TRP A 100 -1.88 -5.69 3.60
CA TRP A 100 -2.14 -5.29 5.00
C TRP A 100 -0.96 -5.60 5.90
N HIS A 101 -0.66 -6.87 6.06
CA HIS A 101 0.48 -7.40 6.83
C HIS A 101 0.55 -6.90 8.29
N LEU A 102 -0.62 -6.73 8.92
CA LEU A 102 -0.77 -6.33 10.33
C LEU A 102 -1.51 -7.37 11.17
N GLY A 103 -1.61 -8.59 10.68
CA GLY A 103 -2.32 -9.72 11.27
C GLY A 103 -3.63 -10.03 10.56
N GLU A 104 -4.22 -11.15 10.92
CA GLU A 104 -5.46 -11.68 10.36
C GLU A 104 -6.42 -12.07 11.48
N GLY A 105 -7.72 -12.16 11.15
CA GLY A 105 -8.77 -12.46 12.10
C GLY A 105 -9.27 -11.25 12.91
N ASP A 106 -10.36 -11.46 13.62
CA ASP A 106 -11.22 -10.42 14.22
C ASP A 106 -10.50 -9.27 14.96
N LYS A 107 -9.33 -9.57 15.56
CA LYS A 107 -8.58 -8.56 16.34
C LYS A 107 -7.57 -7.75 15.51
N HIS A 108 -7.33 -8.16 14.28
CA HIS A 108 -6.27 -7.61 13.45
C HIS A 108 -6.77 -7.13 12.08
N GLU A 109 -8.05 -7.32 11.78
CA GLU A 109 -8.66 -6.85 10.54
C GLU A 109 -8.64 -5.33 10.41
N PRO A 110 -8.64 -4.81 9.18
CA PRO A 110 -8.74 -3.37 8.94
C PRO A 110 -10.00 -2.78 9.58
N THR A 111 -9.84 -1.78 10.43
CA THR A 111 -10.94 -1.04 11.04
C THR A 111 -10.86 0.44 10.72
N GLY A 112 -12.03 1.08 10.56
CA GLY A 112 -12.15 2.45 10.07
C GLY A 112 -12.16 2.54 8.54
N PHE A 113 -12.31 1.40 7.87
CA PHE A 113 -12.49 1.32 6.42
C PHE A 113 -13.89 0.81 6.09
N ASP A 114 -14.58 1.52 5.22
CA ASP A 114 -15.90 1.13 4.71
C ASP A 114 -15.80 0.00 3.70
N GLU A 115 -14.71 0.00 2.91
CA GLU A 115 -14.38 -1.09 1.98
C GLU A 115 -12.93 -1.54 2.18
N TRP A 116 -12.69 -2.84 2.16
CA TRP A 116 -11.36 -3.38 2.19
C TRP A 116 -11.26 -4.76 1.54
N ASP A 117 -10.15 -4.98 0.85
CA ASP A 117 -9.73 -6.24 0.28
C ASP A 117 -8.21 -6.36 0.43
N ILE A 118 -7.77 -7.24 1.33
CA ILE A 118 -6.37 -7.32 1.72
C ILE A 118 -5.74 -8.66 1.34
N LEU A 119 -4.46 -8.62 1.01
CA LEU A 119 -3.66 -9.81 0.83
C LEU A 119 -3.35 -10.45 2.19
N PRO A 120 -3.58 -11.77 2.38
CA PRO A 120 -3.14 -12.48 3.56
C PRO A 120 -1.61 -12.50 3.65
N GLY A 121 -1.06 -12.30 4.85
CA GLY A 121 0.38 -12.30 5.11
C GLY A 121 1.16 -11.42 4.16
N GLN A 122 2.13 -12.01 3.44
CA GLN A 122 2.94 -11.31 2.44
C GLN A 122 2.24 -11.16 1.08
N GLY A 123 1.18 -11.94 0.84
CA GLY A 123 0.51 -12.02 -0.45
C GLY A 123 1.33 -12.73 -1.53
N GLU A 124 0.65 -13.10 -2.60
CA GLU A 124 1.26 -13.68 -3.80
C GLU A 124 1.23 -12.67 -4.96
N TYR A 125 2.15 -12.84 -5.93
CA TYR A 125 2.19 -11.98 -7.12
C TYR A 125 1.18 -12.39 -8.19
N TRP A 126 0.94 -13.70 -8.31
CA TRP A 126 0.03 -14.28 -9.28
C TRP A 126 -1.11 -14.99 -8.59
N ASP A 127 -2.30 -14.83 -9.13
CA ASP A 127 -3.54 -15.43 -8.66
C ASP A 127 -3.70 -15.28 -7.12
N PRO A 128 -3.52 -14.07 -6.58
CA PRO A 128 -3.48 -13.87 -5.14
C PRO A 128 -4.83 -14.15 -4.48
N ALA A 129 -4.77 -14.71 -3.27
CA ALA A 129 -5.90 -14.67 -2.36
C ALA A 129 -6.10 -13.26 -1.82
N PHE A 130 -7.35 -12.87 -1.64
CA PHE A 130 -7.77 -11.67 -0.92
C PHE A 130 -8.75 -12.03 0.19
N ILE A 131 -8.67 -11.31 1.29
CA ILE A 131 -9.59 -11.42 2.42
C ILE A 131 -10.37 -10.11 2.53
N ASN A 132 -11.68 -10.22 2.77
CA ASN A 132 -12.54 -9.13 3.19
C ASN A 132 -13.61 -9.65 4.16
N HIS A 133 -14.55 -8.79 4.58
CA HIS A 133 -15.63 -9.14 5.50
C HIS A 133 -16.57 -10.31 5.03
N LYS A 134 -16.46 -10.72 3.76
CA LYS A 134 -17.22 -11.87 3.20
C LYS A 134 -16.41 -13.17 3.23
N GLY A 135 -15.14 -13.09 3.64
CA GLY A 135 -14.20 -14.22 3.66
C GLY A 135 -13.09 -14.10 2.63
N MET A 136 -12.41 -15.22 2.40
CA MET A 136 -11.26 -15.31 1.50
C MET A 136 -11.72 -15.76 0.10
N ARG A 137 -11.10 -15.17 -0.93
CA ARG A 137 -11.26 -15.58 -2.33
C ARG A 137 -9.96 -15.42 -3.10
N GLU A 138 -9.73 -16.27 -4.08
CA GLU A 138 -8.65 -16.11 -5.06
C GLU A 138 -9.13 -15.29 -6.25
N ILE A 139 -8.25 -14.42 -6.77
CA ILE A 139 -8.52 -13.61 -7.96
C ILE A 139 -7.41 -13.89 -8.96
N GLN A 140 -7.77 -14.39 -10.14
CA GLN A 140 -6.81 -14.67 -11.20
C GLN A 140 -6.19 -13.39 -11.75
N GLY A 141 -4.87 -13.41 -11.95
CA GLY A 141 -4.11 -12.32 -12.53
C GLY A 141 -2.93 -11.86 -11.69
N TYR A 142 -2.38 -10.71 -12.05
CA TYR A 142 -1.20 -10.14 -11.40
C TYR A 142 -1.62 -9.17 -10.28
N ALA A 143 -1.13 -9.40 -9.08
CA ALA A 143 -1.56 -8.67 -7.87
C ALA A 143 -1.49 -7.14 -8.01
N THR A 144 -0.44 -6.61 -8.65
CA THR A 144 -0.31 -5.15 -8.84
C THR A 144 -1.43 -4.59 -9.71
N ASP A 145 -1.83 -5.32 -10.77
CA ASP A 145 -2.92 -4.90 -11.64
C ASP A 145 -4.25 -4.99 -10.91
N ILE A 146 -4.52 -6.11 -10.24
CA ILE A 146 -5.75 -6.33 -9.46
C ILE A 146 -5.94 -5.23 -8.41
N ILE A 147 -4.90 -4.90 -7.63
CA ILE A 147 -4.96 -3.85 -6.60
C ILE A 147 -5.19 -2.47 -7.24
N THR A 148 -4.55 -2.23 -8.38
CA THR A 148 -4.74 -0.99 -9.15
C THR A 148 -6.18 -0.87 -9.64
N ASP A 149 -6.72 -1.94 -10.25
CA ASP A 149 -8.08 -1.95 -10.79
C ASP A 149 -9.13 -1.73 -9.70
N MET A 150 -8.99 -2.41 -8.54
CA MET A 150 -9.84 -2.16 -7.36
C MET A 150 -9.78 -0.71 -6.90
N SER A 151 -8.58 -0.13 -6.89
CA SER A 151 -8.36 1.27 -6.47
C SER A 151 -8.97 2.26 -7.45
N VAL A 152 -8.81 2.04 -8.75
CA VAL A 152 -9.41 2.89 -9.80
C VAL A 152 -10.92 2.79 -9.79
N GLU A 153 -11.47 1.58 -9.67
CA GLU A 153 -12.91 1.37 -9.56
C GLU A 153 -13.49 2.09 -8.33
N PHE A 154 -12.82 2.01 -7.19
CA PHE A 154 -13.22 2.72 -5.98
C PHE A 154 -13.24 4.24 -6.21
N ILE A 155 -12.19 4.81 -6.81
CA ILE A 155 -12.09 6.23 -7.12
C ILE A 155 -13.26 6.67 -8.02
N GLU A 156 -13.52 5.94 -9.10
CA GLU A 156 -14.59 6.27 -10.06
C GLU A 156 -15.97 6.24 -9.42
N ARG A 157 -16.24 5.28 -8.54
CA ARG A 157 -17.52 5.19 -7.82
C ARG A 157 -17.69 6.29 -6.77
N ASN A 158 -16.60 6.80 -6.19
CA ASN A 158 -16.65 7.70 -5.04
C ASN A 158 -16.17 9.14 -5.33
N LYS A 159 -15.82 9.49 -6.56
CA LYS A 159 -15.26 10.81 -6.92
C LYS A 159 -16.14 12.02 -6.60
N ASN A 160 -17.42 11.83 -6.32
CA ASN A 160 -18.36 12.89 -6.00
C ASN A 160 -18.57 13.14 -4.49
N GLN A 161 -17.82 12.42 -3.64
CA GLN A 161 -17.82 12.59 -2.19
C GLN A 161 -16.39 12.55 -1.66
N PRO A 162 -16.11 13.12 -0.48
CA PRO A 162 -14.80 12.98 0.14
C PRO A 162 -14.48 11.52 0.41
N PHE A 163 -13.31 11.08 -0.06
CA PHE A 163 -12.85 9.73 0.20
C PHE A 163 -11.38 9.68 0.62
N PHE A 164 -11.03 8.64 1.36
CA PHE A 164 -9.67 8.25 1.71
C PHE A 164 -9.41 6.84 1.21
N LEU A 165 -8.40 6.69 0.37
CA LEU A 165 -7.98 5.41 -0.18
C LEU A 165 -6.54 5.10 0.19
N MET A 166 -6.28 3.91 0.75
CA MET A 166 -4.95 3.31 0.88
C MET A 166 -4.77 2.23 -0.18
N CYS A 167 -3.91 2.48 -1.16
CA CYS A 167 -3.55 1.54 -2.22
C CYS A 167 -2.17 0.95 -1.92
N HIS A 168 -2.12 -0.28 -1.42
CA HIS A 168 -0.92 -0.89 -0.89
C HIS A 168 -0.44 -2.05 -1.75
N HIS A 169 0.57 -1.79 -2.59
CA HIS A 169 1.17 -2.82 -3.43
C HIS A 169 2.11 -3.74 -2.65
N LYS A 170 2.14 -5.04 -3.02
CA LYS A 170 3.18 -5.97 -2.63
C LYS A 170 4.50 -5.65 -3.34
N ALA A 171 4.43 -5.27 -4.59
CA ALA A 171 5.61 -4.97 -5.41
C ALA A 171 6.39 -3.75 -4.89
N PRO A 172 7.73 -3.75 -5.02
CA PRO A 172 8.59 -4.79 -5.57
C PRO A 172 9.22 -5.74 -4.53
N HIS A 173 8.55 -6.07 -3.42
CA HIS A 173 9.04 -7.01 -2.42
C HIS A 173 9.46 -8.35 -3.05
N ARG A 174 10.43 -9.06 -2.42
CA ARG A 174 10.76 -10.44 -2.84
C ARG A 174 9.47 -11.30 -2.94
N SER A 175 9.33 -12.25 -3.82
CA SER A 175 10.33 -12.84 -4.73
C SER A 175 10.59 -12.08 -6.05
N TRP A 176 10.23 -10.79 -6.15
CA TRP A 176 10.47 -9.93 -7.33
C TRP A 176 9.86 -10.46 -8.64
N GLU A 177 8.72 -11.09 -8.56
CA GLU A 177 8.03 -11.57 -9.74
C GLU A 177 7.42 -10.39 -10.49
N TYR A 178 7.86 -10.22 -11.72
CA TYR A 178 7.40 -9.14 -12.58
C TYR A 178 6.38 -9.64 -13.61
N HIS A 179 5.49 -8.75 -14.02
CA HIS A 179 4.58 -9.08 -15.12
C HIS A 179 5.37 -9.27 -16.44
N PRO A 180 5.08 -10.29 -17.28
CA PRO A 180 5.81 -10.59 -18.52
C PRO A 180 5.95 -9.40 -19.48
N ARG A 181 5.04 -8.41 -19.45
CA ARG A 181 5.14 -7.17 -20.22
C ARG A 181 6.41 -6.37 -19.94
N HIS A 182 7.06 -6.61 -18.79
CA HIS A 182 8.27 -5.91 -18.35
C HIS A 182 9.56 -6.72 -18.55
N LYS A 183 9.48 -7.93 -19.12
CA LYS A 183 10.61 -8.86 -19.26
C LYS A 183 11.84 -8.25 -19.95
N ASN A 184 11.65 -7.33 -20.88
CA ASN A 184 12.72 -6.79 -21.73
C ASN A 184 13.00 -5.29 -21.46
N ILE A 185 12.60 -4.76 -20.31
CA ILE A 185 12.89 -3.35 -19.98
C ILE A 185 14.39 -3.09 -19.86
N HIS A 186 15.13 -4.06 -19.32
CA HIS A 186 16.57 -3.96 -19.17
C HIS A 186 17.26 -5.07 -19.98
N ALA A 187 18.29 -4.68 -20.73
CA ALA A 187 19.15 -5.65 -21.39
C ALA A 187 20.05 -6.35 -20.33
N PRO A 188 20.46 -7.62 -20.55
CA PRO A 188 21.38 -8.29 -19.65
C PRO A 188 22.66 -7.47 -19.41
N GLY A 189 23.05 -7.31 -18.15
CA GLY A 189 24.27 -6.58 -17.75
C GLY A 189 24.15 -5.04 -17.73
N THR A 190 22.95 -4.48 -17.92
CA THR A 190 22.74 -3.01 -17.88
C THR A 190 22.41 -2.48 -16.49
N ILE A 191 22.07 -3.35 -15.55
CA ILE A 191 21.87 -3.00 -14.15
C ILE A 191 23.19 -3.25 -13.41
N PRO A 192 23.71 -2.25 -12.67
CA PRO A 192 24.98 -2.36 -11.95
C PRO A 192 24.92 -3.37 -10.81
#